data_394b4ffdb628c95676e930a3ee7a0476
#
_entry.id   394b4ffdb628c95676e930a3ee7a0476
#
_cell.length_a   1.000
_cell.length_b   1.000
_cell.length_c   1.000
_cell.angle_alpha   90.00
_cell.angle_beta   90.00
_cell.angle_gamma   90.00
#
_symmetry.space_group_name_H-M   'P 1'
#
loop_
_entity.id
_entity.type
_entity.pdbx_description
1 polymer ?
#
loop_
_entity_poly.entity_id
_entity_poly.type
_entity_poly.pdbx_seq_one_letter_code
_entity_poly.pdbx_strand_id
1 'polypeptide(L)'
;MNPVTAELLEAAPGYATRPQQDEADYLVFPPDTRRRVTSTNRITDAPYRYICQIVIRTGGRTFVGAGTLVGPRTVLTAAHNLFSPLTGRRLPAANLTITPARNGGDPPAFGASLARRLIPSPGYDHRRDHNTRRDFAVIQLRDALGSRAGWWGQRPRPAFDDLGTSLSARLPQNPGVLRVNLSGYPVDKGGATQWRSYNRTIRLRDGLLSYENDTEAGHSGSPVWVRRDRSMGGRVLVGVHIGFDPVTRASNRAVAITDDILRFIATNTV
;
A
#
# COMPACT_ATOMS: atom_id res chain seq x y z
N MET A 1 -15.98 23.03 -4.87
CA MET A 1 -14.88 22.10 -5.19
C MET A 1 -13.68 22.91 -5.66
N ASN A 2 -12.50 22.63 -5.13
CA ASN A 2 -11.30 23.33 -5.56
C ASN A 2 -10.98 22.87 -7.00
N PRO A 3 -10.77 23.76 -7.99
CA PRO A 3 -10.52 23.39 -9.39
C PRO A 3 -9.38 22.39 -9.58
N VAL A 4 -8.37 22.43 -8.71
CA VAL A 4 -7.25 21.43 -8.70
C VAL A 4 -7.74 20.00 -8.46
N THR A 5 -8.87 19.82 -7.77
CA THR A 5 -9.39 18.48 -7.46
C THR A 5 -10.10 17.86 -8.67
N ALA A 6 -10.73 18.66 -9.52
CA ALA A 6 -11.42 18.18 -10.72
C ALA A 6 -10.41 17.72 -11.79
N GLU A 7 -9.35 18.49 -12.01
CA GLU A 7 -8.30 18.20 -12.99
C GLU A 7 -7.48 16.93 -12.63
N LEU A 8 -7.36 16.63 -11.32
CA LEU A 8 -6.67 15.43 -10.84
C LEU A 8 -7.48 14.13 -11.03
N LEU A 9 -8.76 14.25 -11.34
CA LEU A 9 -9.72 13.14 -11.35
C LEU A 9 -10.25 12.77 -12.72
N GLU A 10 -9.89 13.52 -13.79
CA GLU A 10 -10.30 13.16 -15.14
C GLU A 10 -9.90 11.73 -15.46
N ALA A 11 -10.85 11.00 -16.03
CA ALA A 11 -10.74 9.59 -16.37
C ALA A 11 -9.50 9.37 -17.24
N ALA A 12 -8.43 8.88 -16.65
CA ALA A 12 -7.25 8.49 -17.40
C ALA A 12 -7.63 7.34 -18.33
N PRO A 13 -7.22 7.37 -19.60
CA PRO A 13 -7.24 6.19 -20.45
C PRO A 13 -6.47 5.08 -19.73
N GLY A 14 -6.89 3.82 -19.90
CA GLY A 14 -6.51 2.65 -19.15
C GLY A 14 -5.10 2.69 -18.54
N TYR A 15 -4.98 2.32 -17.29
CA TYR A 15 -3.69 2.29 -16.60
C TYR A 15 -2.74 1.31 -17.29
N ALA A 16 -1.52 1.76 -17.56
CA ALA A 16 -0.48 0.90 -18.11
C ALA A 16 0.05 -0.05 -17.02
N THR A 17 0.24 -1.30 -17.37
CA THR A 17 1.10 -2.21 -16.62
C THR A 17 2.55 -1.76 -16.76
N ARG A 18 3.39 -2.06 -15.78
CA ARG A 18 4.84 -1.83 -15.95
C ARG A 18 5.31 -2.60 -17.16
N PRO A 19 6.20 -2.02 -18.01
CA PRO A 19 6.86 -2.79 -19.06
C PRO A 19 7.51 -4.00 -18.40
N GLN A 20 7.36 -5.16 -19.00
CA GLN A 20 7.96 -6.40 -18.54
C GLN A 20 9.47 -6.22 -18.34
N GLN A 21 9.89 -6.15 -17.09
CA GLN A 21 11.07 -6.81 -16.64
C GLN A 21 10.54 -8.11 -16.01
N ASP A 22 10.57 -9.16 -16.82
CA ASP A 22 10.21 -10.55 -16.51
C ASP A 22 8.83 -10.80 -15.88
N GLU A 23 8.06 -11.64 -16.55
CA GLU A 23 6.79 -12.26 -16.22
C GLU A 23 6.30 -12.07 -14.76
N ALA A 24 5.21 -11.32 -14.64
CA ALA A 24 4.32 -11.24 -13.46
C ALA A 24 5.00 -11.00 -12.11
N ASP A 25 5.16 -9.72 -11.73
CA ASP A 25 5.54 -9.34 -10.35
C ASP A 25 4.45 -9.66 -9.29
N TYR A 26 3.47 -10.53 -9.63
CA TYR A 26 2.28 -10.74 -8.83
C TYR A 26 1.77 -12.17 -9.00
N LEU A 27 1.19 -12.73 -7.93
CA LEU A 27 0.60 -14.07 -7.97
C LEU A 27 -0.87 -14.00 -7.57
N VAL A 28 -1.71 -14.54 -8.45
CA VAL A 28 -3.10 -14.90 -8.16
C VAL A 28 -3.13 -16.42 -8.06
N PHE A 29 -3.60 -16.94 -6.92
CA PHE A 29 -3.74 -18.36 -6.67
C PHE A 29 -5.15 -18.80 -7.07
N PRO A 30 -5.33 -19.69 -8.06
CA PRO A 30 -6.66 -20.14 -8.47
C PRO A 30 -7.40 -20.87 -7.34
N PRO A 31 -8.73 -20.59 -7.17
CA PRO A 31 -9.49 -19.53 -7.79
C PRO A 31 -9.19 -18.16 -7.22
N ASP A 32 -9.28 -17.08 -8.04
CA ASP A 32 -9.13 -15.69 -7.57
C ASP A 32 -10.13 -15.37 -6.45
N THR A 33 -9.64 -15.14 -5.26
CA THR A 33 -10.46 -14.90 -4.06
C THR A 33 -10.61 -13.43 -3.71
N ARG A 34 -10.04 -12.53 -4.52
CA ARG A 34 -10.16 -11.08 -4.29
C ARG A 34 -11.62 -10.63 -4.31
N ARG A 35 -11.97 -9.73 -3.41
CA ARG A 35 -13.31 -9.14 -3.27
C ARG A 35 -13.24 -7.63 -3.38
N ARG A 36 -14.10 -7.03 -4.21
CA ARG A 36 -14.20 -5.57 -4.30
C ARG A 36 -14.67 -4.97 -2.96
N VAL A 37 -14.05 -3.87 -2.55
CA VAL A 37 -14.51 -3.03 -1.44
C VAL A 37 -15.38 -1.93 -2.03
N THR A 38 -16.63 -1.83 -1.59
CA THR A 38 -17.64 -0.90 -2.13
C THR A 38 -18.18 0.01 -1.03
N SER A 39 -18.99 1.01 -1.41
CA SER A 39 -19.74 1.84 -0.45
C SER A 39 -20.65 0.98 0.43
N THR A 40 -21.28 -0.05 -0.14
CA THR A 40 -22.17 -0.98 0.60
C THR A 40 -21.38 -1.86 1.57
N ASN A 41 -20.12 -2.22 1.26
CA ASN A 41 -19.24 -3.01 2.12
C ASN A 41 -18.03 -2.23 2.62
N ARG A 42 -18.24 -0.93 2.87
CA ARG A 42 -17.46 -0.12 3.81
C ARG A 42 -16.11 0.43 3.33
N ILE A 43 -16.05 0.93 2.09
CA ILE A 43 -14.83 1.59 1.62
C ILE A 43 -14.46 2.83 2.48
N THR A 44 -15.44 3.49 3.08
CA THR A 44 -15.25 4.64 3.98
C THR A 44 -15.05 4.25 5.44
N ASP A 45 -15.06 2.95 5.77
CA ASP A 45 -14.76 2.46 7.11
C ASP A 45 -13.27 2.10 7.25
N ALA A 46 -12.77 2.14 8.49
CA ALA A 46 -11.45 1.61 8.80
C ALA A 46 -11.39 0.09 8.58
N PRO A 47 -10.30 -0.45 8.04
CA PRO A 47 -9.07 0.24 7.64
C PRO A 47 -9.10 0.71 6.17
N TYR A 48 -10.14 0.38 5.40
CA TYR A 48 -10.20 0.60 3.95
C TYR A 48 -10.06 2.08 3.57
N ARG A 49 -10.60 2.98 4.40
CA ARG A 49 -10.50 4.43 4.20
C ARG A 49 -9.09 5.00 4.32
N TYR A 50 -8.15 4.26 4.94
CA TYR A 50 -6.74 4.66 5.04
C TYR A 50 -5.93 4.25 3.80
N ILE A 51 -6.48 3.34 2.99
CA ILE A 51 -5.77 2.75 1.86
C ILE A 51 -5.94 3.66 0.64
N CYS A 52 -4.81 4.07 0.08
CA CYS A 52 -4.73 5.07 -0.97
C CYS A 52 -4.41 4.41 -2.31
N GLN A 53 -5.13 4.82 -3.37
CA GLN A 53 -4.62 4.71 -4.71
C GLN A 53 -3.48 5.70 -4.89
N ILE A 54 -2.39 5.28 -5.53
CA ILE A 54 -1.29 6.13 -5.98
C ILE A 54 -1.28 6.09 -7.50
N VAL A 55 -1.66 7.19 -8.12
CA VAL A 55 -1.54 7.36 -9.57
C VAL A 55 -0.18 7.96 -9.87
N ILE A 56 0.58 7.31 -10.75
CA ILE A 56 1.95 7.66 -11.13
C ILE A 56 1.96 8.02 -12.62
N ARG A 57 2.26 9.28 -12.94
CA ARG A 57 2.35 9.77 -14.32
C ARG A 57 3.80 9.93 -14.73
N THR A 58 4.22 9.25 -15.78
CA THR A 58 5.59 9.35 -16.32
C THR A 58 5.66 8.91 -17.78
N GLY A 59 6.42 9.63 -18.62
CA GLY A 59 6.62 9.28 -20.01
C GLY A 59 5.32 9.18 -20.83
N GLY A 60 4.33 10.03 -20.57
CA GLY A 60 3.03 10.00 -21.24
C GLY A 60 2.13 8.82 -20.83
N ARG A 61 2.55 8.00 -19.86
CA ARG A 61 1.79 6.84 -19.36
C ARG A 61 1.37 7.03 -17.91
N THR A 62 0.31 6.33 -17.53
CA THR A 62 -0.22 6.32 -16.15
C THR A 62 -0.12 4.93 -15.57
N PHE A 63 0.49 4.82 -14.40
CA PHE A 63 0.63 3.59 -13.63
C PHE A 63 -0.08 3.73 -12.29
N VAL A 64 -0.39 2.59 -11.67
CA VAL A 64 -1.05 2.54 -10.37
C VAL A 64 -0.20 1.78 -9.37
N GLY A 65 -0.13 2.31 -8.17
CA GLY A 65 0.30 1.65 -6.98
C GLY A 65 -0.70 1.87 -5.85
N ALA A 66 -0.36 1.37 -4.69
CA ALA A 66 -1.12 1.57 -3.47
C ALA A 66 -0.25 2.11 -2.34
N GLY A 67 -0.89 2.59 -1.30
CA GLY A 67 -0.24 3.01 -0.07
C GLY A 67 -1.26 3.08 1.06
N THR A 68 -0.81 3.49 2.24
CA THR A 68 -1.73 3.66 3.36
C THR A 68 -1.34 4.85 4.24
N LEU A 69 -2.33 5.56 4.74
CA LEU A 69 -2.12 6.69 5.64
C LEU A 69 -1.57 6.20 6.99
N VAL A 70 -0.48 6.82 7.42
CA VAL A 70 0.22 6.59 8.71
C VAL A 70 0.42 7.90 9.48
N GLY A 71 -0.15 8.99 9.00
CA GLY A 71 -0.15 10.31 9.61
C GLY A 71 -1.08 11.26 8.86
N PRO A 72 -1.28 12.50 9.35
CA PRO A 72 -2.17 13.47 8.73
C PRO A 72 -1.84 13.76 7.27
N ARG A 73 -0.54 13.84 6.93
CA ARG A 73 -0.01 14.11 5.59
C ARG A 73 0.99 13.06 5.15
N THR A 74 0.91 11.83 5.68
CA THR A 74 1.95 10.82 5.52
C THR A 74 1.37 9.50 5.05
N VAL A 75 1.91 9.01 3.94
CA VAL A 75 1.54 7.71 3.34
C VAL A 75 2.75 6.78 3.35
N LEU A 76 2.57 5.57 3.83
CA LEU A 76 3.52 4.47 3.71
C LEU A 76 3.22 3.69 2.43
N THR A 77 4.25 3.35 1.66
CA THR A 77 4.14 2.63 0.39
C THR A 77 5.42 1.83 0.09
N ALA A 78 5.46 1.10 -1.02
CA ALA A 78 6.68 0.48 -1.53
C ALA A 78 7.60 1.54 -2.16
N ALA A 79 8.91 1.41 -1.98
CA ALA A 79 9.87 2.39 -2.49
C ALA A 79 9.91 2.42 -4.01
N HIS A 80 9.72 1.28 -4.68
CA HIS A 80 9.69 1.22 -6.13
C HIS A 80 8.55 2.05 -6.76
N ASN A 81 7.50 2.41 -6.02
CA ASN A 81 6.45 3.34 -6.48
C ASN A 81 6.95 4.78 -6.67
N LEU A 82 8.11 5.11 -6.11
CA LEU A 82 8.75 6.43 -6.21
C LEU A 82 9.68 6.55 -7.43
N PHE A 83 9.76 5.50 -8.22
CA PHE A 83 10.65 5.43 -9.39
C PHE A 83 9.83 5.17 -10.65
N SER A 84 10.29 5.75 -11.76
CA SER A 84 9.64 5.55 -13.06
C SER A 84 9.75 4.09 -13.49
N PRO A 85 8.62 3.41 -13.74
CA PRO A 85 8.63 2.05 -14.27
C PRO A 85 9.28 1.95 -15.67
N LEU A 86 9.38 3.07 -16.38
CA LEU A 86 9.95 3.12 -17.73
C LEU A 86 11.47 3.29 -17.73
N THR A 87 12.01 4.03 -16.76
CA THR A 87 13.43 4.45 -16.78
C THR A 87 14.20 4.06 -15.53
N GLY A 88 13.53 3.58 -14.47
CA GLY A 88 14.13 3.32 -13.16
C GLY A 88 14.61 4.58 -12.43
N ARG A 89 14.38 5.77 -12.98
CA ARG A 89 14.79 7.03 -12.33
C ARG A 89 13.77 7.46 -11.29
N ARG A 90 14.24 8.13 -10.26
CA ARG A 90 13.39 8.72 -9.23
C ARG A 90 12.42 9.74 -9.86
N LEU A 91 11.15 9.67 -9.46
CA LEU A 91 10.10 10.55 -9.95
C LEU A 91 10.12 11.91 -9.23
N PRO A 92 9.73 12.99 -9.91
CA PRO A 92 9.29 14.21 -9.25
C PRO A 92 8.05 13.95 -8.41
N ALA A 93 7.93 14.60 -7.26
CA ALA A 93 6.77 14.41 -6.38
C ALA A 93 5.45 14.79 -7.06
N ALA A 94 5.46 15.81 -7.92
CA ALA A 94 4.28 16.24 -8.69
C ALA A 94 3.70 15.18 -9.63
N ASN A 95 4.45 14.12 -9.93
CA ASN A 95 4.00 13.01 -10.77
C ASN A 95 3.08 12.02 -10.04
N LEU A 96 2.97 12.14 -8.71
CA LEU A 96 2.16 11.24 -7.90
C LEU A 96 0.93 11.96 -7.34
N THR A 97 -0.24 11.37 -7.61
CA THR A 97 -1.53 11.76 -7.03
C THR A 97 -2.01 10.66 -6.10
N ILE A 98 -2.40 11.02 -4.89
CA ILE A 98 -2.81 10.10 -3.83
C ILE A 98 -4.28 10.31 -3.48
N THR A 99 -5.08 9.23 -3.50
CA THR A 99 -6.52 9.27 -3.25
C THR A 99 -6.91 8.16 -2.27
N PRO A 100 -7.24 8.48 -1.01
CA PRO A 100 -7.76 7.49 -0.06
C PRO A 100 -9.15 7.00 -0.47
N ALA A 101 -9.44 5.73 -0.19
CA ALA A 101 -10.75 5.12 -0.44
C ALA A 101 -11.30 5.38 -1.86
N ARG A 102 -10.45 5.35 -2.88
CA ARG A 102 -10.87 5.54 -4.27
C ARG A 102 -11.85 4.44 -4.69
N ASN A 103 -12.99 4.82 -5.29
CA ASN A 103 -14.05 3.89 -5.72
C ASN A 103 -14.53 4.20 -7.14
N GLY A 104 -13.69 3.91 -8.12
CA GLY A 104 -14.02 4.09 -9.53
C GLY A 104 -14.28 5.55 -9.90
N GLY A 105 -15.40 5.81 -10.56
CA GLY A 105 -15.83 7.14 -10.98
C GLY A 105 -16.41 8.02 -9.88
N ASP A 106 -16.66 7.47 -8.68
CA ASP A 106 -17.24 8.24 -7.58
C ASP A 106 -16.32 9.40 -7.16
N PRO A 107 -16.88 10.54 -6.72
CA PRO A 107 -16.11 11.61 -6.10
C PRO A 107 -15.31 11.05 -4.90
N PRO A 108 -14.02 11.44 -4.75
CA PRO A 108 -13.21 10.95 -3.64
C PRO A 108 -13.77 11.39 -2.30
N ALA A 109 -14.21 10.45 -1.47
CA ALA A 109 -14.84 10.72 -0.17
C ALA A 109 -13.97 11.60 0.76
N PHE A 110 -12.65 11.49 0.66
CA PHE A 110 -11.69 12.23 1.49
C PHE A 110 -10.81 13.20 0.68
N GLY A 111 -11.13 13.37 -0.63
CA GLY A 111 -10.35 14.20 -1.56
C GLY A 111 -9.12 13.46 -2.09
N ALA A 112 -8.32 14.20 -2.87
CA ALA A 112 -7.04 13.77 -3.42
C ALA A 112 -5.97 14.82 -3.12
N SER A 113 -4.69 14.39 -3.15
CA SER A 113 -3.53 15.28 -2.93
C SER A 113 -2.39 14.89 -3.84
N LEU A 114 -1.63 15.89 -4.27
CA LEU A 114 -0.30 15.64 -4.83
C LEU A 114 0.70 15.29 -3.74
N ALA A 115 1.68 14.50 -4.08
CA ALA A 115 2.84 14.33 -3.23
C ALA A 115 3.62 15.66 -3.13
N ARG A 116 4.16 15.93 -1.94
CA ARG A 116 5.08 17.03 -1.65
C ARG A 116 6.53 16.55 -1.66
N ARG A 117 6.77 15.41 -1.03
CA ARG A 117 8.11 14.82 -0.91
C ARG A 117 8.03 13.30 -0.99
N LEU A 118 8.98 12.70 -1.68
CA LEU A 118 9.15 11.26 -1.82
C LEU A 118 10.38 10.85 -1.00
N ILE A 119 10.25 9.90 -0.08
CA ILE A 119 11.31 9.51 0.84
C ILE A 119 11.43 7.99 0.82
N PRO A 120 12.30 7.41 -0.02
CA PRO A 120 12.58 5.98 0.01
C PRO A 120 13.31 5.61 1.30
N SER A 121 13.35 4.34 1.63
CA SER A 121 14.15 3.83 2.75
C SER A 121 15.62 4.22 2.62
N PRO A 122 16.35 4.38 3.73
CA PRO A 122 17.76 4.78 3.70
C PRO A 122 18.60 3.84 2.84
N GLY A 123 19.37 4.41 1.89
CA GLY A 123 20.23 3.65 1.00
C GLY A 123 19.52 2.76 -0.02
N TYR A 124 18.23 2.97 -0.26
CA TYR A 124 17.48 2.24 -1.30
C TYR A 124 18.05 2.50 -2.69
N ASP A 125 18.40 1.44 -3.39
CA ASP A 125 18.78 1.43 -4.80
C ASP A 125 17.73 0.63 -5.59
N HIS A 126 16.99 1.31 -6.47
CA HIS A 126 15.89 0.70 -7.22
C HIS A 126 16.30 -0.54 -8.04
N ARG A 127 17.55 -0.58 -8.53
CA ARG A 127 18.05 -1.71 -9.32
C ARG A 127 18.36 -2.95 -8.50
N ARG A 128 18.75 -2.79 -7.22
CA ARG A 128 19.15 -3.88 -6.33
C ARG A 128 18.10 -4.23 -5.30
N ASP A 129 17.38 -3.21 -4.82
CA ASP A 129 16.53 -3.35 -3.63
C ASP A 129 15.04 -3.51 -3.97
N HIS A 130 14.67 -3.49 -5.27
CA HIS A 130 13.30 -3.80 -5.70
C HIS A 130 12.91 -5.20 -5.19
N ASN A 131 11.72 -5.30 -4.58
CA ASN A 131 11.21 -6.54 -3.99
C ASN A 131 12.10 -7.13 -2.87
N THR A 132 12.85 -6.30 -2.15
CA THR A 132 13.64 -6.68 -0.97
C THR A 132 13.11 -6.02 0.31
N ARG A 133 13.70 -6.37 1.46
CA ARG A 133 13.39 -5.75 2.76
C ARG A 133 13.59 -4.23 2.82
N ARG A 134 14.25 -3.63 1.83
CA ARG A 134 14.44 -2.19 1.71
C ARG A 134 13.38 -1.51 0.86
N ASP A 135 12.47 -2.26 0.24
CA ASP A 135 11.47 -1.73 -0.67
C ASP A 135 10.28 -1.10 0.07
N PHE A 136 10.53 -0.09 0.89
CA PHE A 136 9.53 0.72 1.56
C PHE A 136 9.85 2.20 1.49
N ALA A 137 8.84 3.05 1.57
CA ALA A 137 8.99 4.49 1.46
C ALA A 137 7.87 5.24 2.17
N VAL A 138 8.12 6.52 2.45
CA VAL A 138 7.14 7.49 2.89
C VAL A 138 6.91 8.53 1.79
N ILE A 139 5.64 8.87 1.56
CA ILE A 139 5.21 10.02 0.75
C ILE A 139 4.63 11.06 1.71
N GLN A 140 5.18 12.27 1.71
CA GLN A 140 4.56 13.43 2.36
C GLN A 140 3.62 14.11 1.37
N LEU A 141 2.42 14.44 1.81
CA LEU A 141 1.34 15.02 1.00
C LEU A 141 1.30 16.55 1.12
N ARG A 142 0.76 17.20 0.11
CA ARG A 142 0.43 18.64 0.19
C ARG A 142 -0.75 18.90 1.12
N ASP A 143 -1.77 18.02 1.07
CA ASP A 143 -2.99 18.14 1.84
C ASP A 143 -3.07 17.13 2.97
N ALA A 144 -3.73 17.49 4.06
CA ALA A 144 -3.89 16.64 5.24
C ALA A 144 -5.04 15.63 5.03
N LEU A 145 -4.88 14.70 4.08
CA LEU A 145 -5.90 13.69 3.81
C LEU A 145 -6.18 12.80 5.02
N GLY A 146 -5.16 12.49 5.81
CA GLY A 146 -5.30 11.71 7.04
C GLY A 146 -6.22 12.38 8.05
N SER A 147 -6.19 13.71 8.18
CA SER A 147 -7.10 14.43 9.09
C SER A 147 -8.58 14.19 8.77
N ARG A 148 -8.91 13.83 7.53
CA ARG A 148 -10.27 13.50 7.08
C ARG A 148 -10.54 11.99 7.08
N ALA A 149 -9.59 11.22 6.57
CA ALA A 149 -9.72 9.77 6.43
C ALA A 149 -9.35 9.02 7.71
N GLY A 150 -8.54 9.58 8.61
CA GLY A 150 -7.83 8.86 9.67
C GLY A 150 -6.60 8.14 9.14
N TRP A 151 -5.85 7.50 10.02
CA TRP A 151 -4.62 6.76 9.70
C TRP A 151 -4.31 5.68 10.73
N TRP A 152 -3.40 4.75 10.40
CA TRP A 152 -2.91 3.75 11.33
C TRP A 152 -2.15 4.39 12.49
N GLY A 153 -2.50 4.01 13.72
CA GLY A 153 -1.87 4.55 14.93
C GLY A 153 -2.44 5.88 15.42
N GLN A 154 -3.53 6.37 14.82
CA GLN A 154 -4.19 7.60 15.29
C GLN A 154 -4.67 7.48 16.73
N ARG A 155 -4.43 8.51 17.54
CA ARG A 155 -4.92 8.64 18.92
C ARG A 155 -5.82 9.87 19.07
N PRO A 156 -6.74 9.96 20.07
CA PRO A 156 -6.95 9.06 21.17
C PRO A 156 -7.77 7.81 20.83
N ARG A 157 -7.61 6.78 21.65
CA ARG A 157 -8.35 5.51 21.58
C ARG A 157 -9.86 5.71 21.76
N PRO A 158 -10.74 4.86 21.18
CA PRO A 158 -10.40 3.52 20.71
C PRO A 158 -10.15 3.44 19.20
N ALA A 159 -8.98 3.86 18.75
CA ALA A 159 -8.54 3.50 17.41
C ALA A 159 -8.01 2.07 17.51
N PHE A 160 -8.79 1.13 17.00
CA PHE A 160 -8.44 -0.29 16.95
C PHE A 160 -7.40 -0.61 15.86
N ASP A 161 -6.87 0.40 15.20
CA ASP A 161 -5.99 0.28 14.05
C ASP A 161 -4.60 0.78 14.48
N ASP A 162 -3.79 -0.13 14.99
CA ASP A 162 -2.46 0.16 15.51
C ASP A 162 -1.39 0.05 14.41
N LEU A 163 -0.40 0.93 14.47
CA LEU A 163 0.85 0.78 13.74
C LEU A 163 1.71 -0.21 14.51
N GLY A 164 2.04 -1.36 13.92
CA GLY A 164 2.68 -2.46 14.62
C GLY A 164 3.90 -2.05 15.42
N THR A 165 3.96 -2.47 16.64
CA THR A 165 5.21 -2.65 17.35
C THR A 165 5.83 -3.96 16.87
N SER A 166 7.15 -4.05 16.84
CA SER A 166 7.96 -5.15 16.34
C SER A 166 7.23 -6.48 16.09
N LEU A 167 7.18 -6.91 14.86
CA LEU A 167 6.52 -8.16 14.45
C LEU A 167 7.13 -9.38 15.16
N SER A 168 8.43 -9.32 15.48
CA SER A 168 9.17 -10.38 16.16
C SER A 168 8.63 -10.66 17.57
N ALA A 169 8.07 -9.67 18.25
CA ALA A 169 7.48 -9.82 19.58
C ALA A 169 6.02 -10.27 19.56
N ARG A 170 5.35 -10.31 18.40
CA ARG A 170 3.89 -10.41 18.31
C ARG A 170 3.36 -11.43 17.30
N LEU A 171 4.19 -11.96 16.41
CA LEU A 171 3.82 -13.12 15.60
C LEU A 171 4.15 -14.40 16.39
N PRO A 172 3.26 -15.40 16.39
CA PRO A 172 3.59 -16.70 16.91
C PRO A 172 4.81 -17.24 16.17
N GLN A 173 5.65 -18.03 16.84
CA GLN A 173 6.85 -18.64 16.25
C GLN A 173 6.55 -19.50 15.02
N ASN A 174 5.29 -19.91 14.86
CA ASN A 174 4.80 -20.56 13.66
C ASN A 174 3.81 -19.64 12.92
N PRO A 175 4.26 -18.82 11.95
CA PRO A 175 3.40 -17.86 11.24
C PRO A 175 2.35 -18.52 10.34
N GLY A 176 2.43 -19.80 10.03
CA GLY A 176 1.48 -20.53 9.17
C GLY A 176 0.01 -20.55 9.68
N VAL A 177 -0.23 -20.06 10.89
CA VAL A 177 -1.57 -19.96 11.51
C VAL A 177 -2.16 -18.55 11.40
N LEU A 178 -1.35 -17.55 11.04
CA LEU A 178 -1.80 -16.16 11.05
C LEU A 178 -2.46 -15.78 9.72
N ARG A 179 -3.71 -15.34 9.76
CA ARG A 179 -4.38 -14.78 8.60
C ARG A 179 -4.01 -13.31 8.43
N VAL A 180 -3.49 -12.97 7.26
CA VAL A 180 -3.21 -11.60 6.86
C VAL A 180 -4.28 -11.11 5.89
N ASN A 181 -4.55 -9.83 5.97
CA ASN A 181 -5.42 -9.11 5.06
C ASN A 181 -4.57 -8.13 4.26
N LEU A 182 -4.94 -7.92 3.00
CA LEU A 182 -4.33 -6.97 2.09
C LEU A 182 -5.44 -6.30 1.30
N SER A 183 -5.26 -5.03 0.95
CA SER A 183 -6.16 -4.36 0.02
C SER A 183 -5.42 -3.27 -0.76
N GLY A 184 -5.75 -3.15 -2.05
CA GLY A 184 -5.11 -2.21 -2.97
C GLY A 184 -5.95 -1.99 -4.22
N TYR A 185 -5.30 -1.58 -5.30
CA TYR A 185 -5.93 -1.10 -6.52
C TYR A 185 -5.43 -1.85 -7.76
N PRO A 186 -5.83 -3.13 -7.93
CA PRO A 186 -5.30 -4.00 -8.98
C PRO A 186 -5.70 -3.54 -10.38
N VAL A 187 -4.74 -3.52 -11.29
CA VAL A 187 -4.89 -3.02 -12.66
C VAL A 187 -5.80 -3.92 -13.50
N ASP A 188 -5.76 -5.24 -13.30
CA ASP A 188 -6.66 -6.21 -13.94
C ASP A 188 -8.15 -6.01 -13.58
N LYS A 189 -8.41 -5.26 -12.51
CA LYS A 189 -9.75 -4.83 -12.08
C LYS A 189 -9.99 -3.34 -12.35
N GLY A 190 -9.23 -2.75 -13.27
CA GLY A 190 -9.36 -1.35 -13.70
C GLY A 190 -8.59 -0.33 -12.85
N GLY A 191 -7.81 -0.74 -11.84
CA GLY A 191 -6.90 0.14 -11.09
C GLY A 191 -7.52 1.27 -10.27
N ALA A 192 -8.79 1.57 -10.46
CA ALA A 192 -9.49 2.67 -9.79
C ALA A 192 -10.44 2.21 -8.68
N THR A 193 -10.61 0.93 -8.49
CA THR A 193 -11.44 0.33 -7.45
C THR A 193 -10.60 -0.45 -6.47
N GLN A 194 -10.96 -0.38 -5.19
CA GLN A 194 -10.25 -1.07 -4.13
C GLN A 194 -10.71 -2.54 -4.02
N TRP A 195 -9.75 -3.45 -3.97
CA TRP A 195 -9.98 -4.89 -3.84
C TRP A 195 -9.20 -5.43 -2.64
N ARG A 196 -9.82 -6.32 -1.89
CA ARG A 196 -9.24 -6.98 -0.71
C ARG A 196 -8.99 -8.46 -0.97
N SER A 197 -7.92 -8.97 -0.40
CA SER A 197 -7.60 -10.38 -0.29
C SER A 197 -7.29 -10.71 1.16
N TYR A 198 -7.57 -11.94 1.60
CA TYR A 198 -7.16 -12.45 2.90
C TYR A 198 -6.77 -13.91 2.78
N ASN A 199 -5.65 -14.26 3.35
CA ASN A 199 -5.16 -15.63 3.38
C ASN A 199 -4.16 -15.81 4.52
N ARG A 200 -3.55 -16.98 4.63
CA ARG A 200 -2.58 -17.29 5.68
C ARG A 200 -1.17 -16.81 5.32
N THR A 201 -0.39 -16.51 6.35
CA THR A 201 1.05 -16.34 6.20
C THR A 201 1.71 -17.71 5.99
N ILE A 202 2.79 -17.70 5.19
CA ILE A 202 3.64 -18.86 5.01
C ILE A 202 4.87 -18.72 5.89
N ARG A 203 5.52 -17.55 5.89
CA ARG A 203 6.81 -17.36 6.54
C ARG A 203 7.09 -15.88 6.85
N LEU A 204 7.83 -15.66 7.95
CA LEU A 204 8.54 -14.42 8.22
C LEU A 204 10.03 -14.73 8.29
N ARG A 205 10.81 -14.17 7.37
CA ARG A 205 12.26 -14.37 7.32
C ARG A 205 12.95 -13.12 6.78
N ASP A 206 14.06 -12.73 7.40
CA ASP A 206 14.92 -11.63 6.95
C ASP A 206 14.18 -10.30 6.72
N GLY A 207 13.16 -10.01 7.54
CA GLY A 207 12.33 -8.80 7.42
C GLY A 207 11.28 -8.86 6.30
N LEU A 208 11.09 -10.03 5.67
CA LEU A 208 10.08 -10.28 4.65
C LEU A 208 9.00 -11.24 5.16
N LEU A 209 7.75 -10.84 4.98
CA LEU A 209 6.57 -11.63 5.26
C LEU A 209 6.08 -12.25 3.95
N SER A 210 5.99 -13.59 3.88
CA SER A 210 5.45 -14.33 2.75
C SER A 210 4.03 -14.80 3.05
N TYR A 211 3.12 -14.76 2.04
CA TYR A 211 1.71 -15.12 2.17
C TYR A 211 1.08 -15.50 0.83
N GLU A 212 -0.08 -16.15 0.90
CA GLU A 212 -0.85 -16.65 -0.27
C GLU A 212 -2.02 -15.73 -0.66
N ASN A 213 -2.00 -14.46 -0.26
CA ASN A 213 -3.03 -13.51 -0.72
C ASN A 213 -2.89 -13.25 -2.21
N ASP A 214 -4.01 -13.25 -2.93
CA ASP A 214 -4.02 -12.90 -4.35
C ASP A 214 -3.65 -11.43 -4.54
N THR A 215 -2.68 -11.16 -5.39
CA THR A 215 -2.24 -9.81 -5.74
C THR A 215 -1.98 -9.69 -7.24
N GLU A 216 -2.02 -8.46 -7.75
CA GLU A 216 -1.77 -8.09 -9.13
C GLU A 216 -1.13 -6.69 -9.18
N ALA A 217 -0.63 -6.27 -10.34
CA ALA A 217 -0.16 -4.92 -10.57
C ALA A 217 -1.11 -3.88 -9.95
N GLY A 218 -0.59 -2.87 -9.27
CA GLY A 218 -1.39 -1.90 -8.51
C GLY A 218 -1.59 -2.24 -7.04
N HIS A 219 -1.28 -3.47 -6.58
CA HIS A 219 -1.18 -3.78 -5.16
C HIS A 219 0.15 -3.34 -4.53
N SER A 220 1.18 -3.02 -5.31
CA SER A 220 2.46 -2.52 -4.81
C SER A 220 2.29 -1.36 -3.82
N GLY A 221 2.78 -1.52 -2.60
CA GLY A 221 2.62 -0.57 -1.50
C GLY A 221 1.35 -0.74 -0.66
N SER A 222 0.50 -1.73 -0.97
CA SER A 222 -0.68 -2.04 -0.16
C SER A 222 -0.30 -2.38 1.28
N PRO A 223 -1.10 -1.93 2.27
CA PRO A 223 -0.93 -2.37 3.64
C PRO A 223 -1.25 -3.85 3.78
N VAL A 224 -0.44 -4.53 4.56
CA VAL A 224 -0.71 -5.90 5.04
C VAL A 224 -1.00 -5.81 6.54
N TRP A 225 -2.15 -6.31 6.98
CA TRP A 225 -2.56 -6.22 8.37
C TRP A 225 -3.16 -7.52 8.90
N VAL A 226 -3.09 -7.68 10.21
CA VAL A 226 -3.73 -8.76 10.94
C VAL A 226 -4.89 -8.23 11.76
N ARG A 227 -5.89 -9.09 12.01
CA ARG A 227 -6.92 -8.86 13.02
C ARG A 227 -6.45 -9.49 14.32
N ARG A 228 -6.60 -8.74 15.40
CA ARG A 228 -6.45 -9.21 16.76
C ARG A 228 -7.80 -9.26 17.45
N ASP A 229 -7.85 -9.94 18.58
CA ASP A 229 -8.98 -9.83 19.47
C ASP A 229 -9.19 -8.35 19.85
N ARG A 230 -10.44 -7.93 19.98
CA ARG A 230 -10.81 -6.55 20.32
C ARG A 230 -10.16 -6.09 21.65
N SER A 231 -9.98 -7.02 22.59
CA SER A 231 -9.29 -6.78 23.86
C SER A 231 -7.81 -6.43 23.67
N MET A 232 -7.20 -6.80 22.54
CA MET A 232 -5.77 -6.63 22.24
C MET A 232 -5.47 -5.57 21.18
N GLY A 233 -6.45 -4.74 20.78
CA GLY A 233 -6.24 -3.61 19.89
C GLY A 233 -6.65 -3.79 18.42
N GLY A 234 -7.60 -4.70 18.15
CA GLY A 234 -8.33 -4.75 16.86
C GLY A 234 -7.51 -5.16 15.63
N ARG A 235 -6.97 -4.19 14.88
CA ARG A 235 -6.16 -4.42 13.68
C ARG A 235 -4.76 -3.88 13.87
N VAL A 236 -3.77 -4.55 13.29
CA VAL A 236 -2.36 -4.13 13.33
C VAL A 236 -1.78 -4.16 11.92
N LEU A 237 -1.24 -3.03 11.48
CA LEU A 237 -0.45 -2.95 10.27
C LEU A 237 0.87 -3.67 10.48
N VAL A 238 1.13 -4.72 9.69
CA VAL A 238 2.28 -5.60 9.88
C VAL A 238 3.24 -5.62 8.69
N GLY A 239 2.84 -5.06 7.56
CA GLY A 239 3.71 -5.04 6.38
C GLY A 239 3.24 -4.12 5.27
N VAL A 240 4.13 -3.94 4.30
CA VAL A 240 3.92 -3.23 3.03
C VAL A 240 4.15 -4.22 1.89
N HIS A 241 3.13 -4.47 1.07
CA HIS A 241 3.24 -5.38 -0.08
C HIS A 241 4.21 -4.83 -1.13
N ILE A 242 5.09 -5.70 -1.63
CA ILE A 242 6.13 -5.31 -2.58
C ILE A 242 6.16 -6.16 -3.86
N GLY A 243 5.46 -7.29 -3.89
CA GLY A 243 5.46 -8.20 -5.02
C GLY A 243 5.43 -9.67 -4.60
N PHE A 244 5.98 -10.55 -5.40
CA PHE A 244 6.05 -11.99 -5.14
C PHE A 244 7.48 -12.45 -4.79
N ASP A 245 7.62 -13.71 -4.35
CA ASP A 245 8.91 -14.35 -4.15
C ASP A 245 9.54 -14.72 -5.51
N PRO A 246 10.59 -14.02 -5.97
CA PRO A 246 11.16 -14.28 -7.30
C PRO A 246 11.90 -15.63 -7.38
N VAL A 247 12.25 -16.23 -6.24
CA VAL A 247 12.98 -17.50 -6.20
C VAL A 247 12.03 -18.68 -6.26
N THR A 248 11.04 -18.69 -5.36
CA THR A 248 10.12 -19.84 -5.27
C THR A 248 8.90 -19.70 -6.14
N ARG A 249 8.51 -18.48 -6.50
CA ARG A 249 7.25 -18.15 -7.21
C ARG A 249 6.01 -18.79 -6.57
N ALA A 250 6.08 -19.06 -5.26
CA ALA A 250 5.03 -19.75 -4.52
C ALA A 250 4.32 -18.88 -3.49
N SER A 251 4.69 -17.61 -3.39
CA SER A 251 4.10 -16.67 -2.43
C SER A 251 4.27 -15.24 -2.85
N ASN A 252 3.34 -14.39 -2.41
CA ASN A 252 3.51 -12.95 -2.41
C ASN A 252 4.27 -12.49 -1.16
N ARG A 253 4.86 -11.29 -1.22
CA ARG A 253 5.75 -10.75 -0.17
C ARG A 253 5.35 -9.36 0.28
N ALA A 254 5.66 -9.08 1.54
CA ALA A 254 5.67 -7.73 2.10
C ALA A 254 6.95 -7.47 2.91
N VAL A 255 7.38 -6.23 2.94
CA VAL A 255 8.33 -5.77 3.95
C VAL A 255 7.61 -5.76 5.29
N ALA A 256 8.12 -6.50 6.27
CA ALA A 256 7.55 -6.55 7.61
C ALA A 256 7.84 -5.24 8.37
N ILE A 257 6.85 -4.71 9.08
CA ILE A 257 7.03 -3.51 9.92
C ILE A 257 7.89 -3.87 11.14
N THR A 258 9.09 -3.36 11.15
CA THR A 258 10.08 -3.48 12.25
C THR A 258 10.18 -2.18 13.02
N ASP A 259 10.90 -2.19 14.16
CA ASP A 259 11.14 -0.97 14.95
C ASP A 259 11.92 0.07 14.15
N ASP A 260 12.82 -0.34 13.26
CA ASP A 260 13.53 0.57 12.36
C ASP A 260 12.57 1.28 11.39
N ILE A 261 11.62 0.54 10.83
CA ILE A 261 10.59 1.09 9.96
C ILE A 261 9.64 2.00 10.74
N LEU A 262 9.29 1.65 11.97
CA LEU A 262 8.49 2.53 12.84
C LEU A 262 9.21 3.83 13.15
N ARG A 263 10.52 3.77 13.45
CA ARG A 263 11.35 4.97 13.64
C ARG A 263 11.42 5.80 12.36
N PHE A 264 11.61 5.16 11.20
CA PHE A 264 11.62 5.83 9.91
C PHE A 264 10.30 6.55 9.62
N ILE A 265 9.16 5.88 9.87
CA ILE A 265 7.83 6.49 9.73
C ILE A 265 7.70 7.69 10.67
N ALA A 266 8.01 7.52 11.96
CA ALA A 266 7.88 8.58 12.97
C ALA A 266 8.72 9.81 12.62
N THR A 267 9.97 9.61 12.16
CA THR A 267 10.88 10.70 11.76
C THR A 267 10.38 11.46 10.52
N ASN A 268 9.60 10.81 9.65
CA ASN A 268 9.13 11.39 8.38
C ASN A 268 7.63 11.73 8.39
N THR A 269 6.94 11.55 9.52
CA THR A 269 5.52 11.93 9.66
C THR A 269 5.36 13.43 9.82
N VAL A 270 4.40 14.00 9.08
CA VAL A 270 4.02 15.42 9.09
C VAL A 270 2.49 15.58 9.09
#